data_7b627b8077636445e5abe33b959cac40
#
_entry.id   7b627b8077636445e5abe33b959cac40
#
_cell.length_a   1.000
_cell.length_b   1.000
_cell.length_c   1.000
_cell.angle_alpha   90.00
_cell.angle_beta   90.00
_cell.angle_gamma   90.00
#
_symmetry.space_group_name_H-M   'P 1'
#
loop_
_entity.id
_entity.type
_entity.pdbx_description
1 polymer ?
#
loop_
_entity_poly.entity_id
_entity_poly.type
_entity_poly.pdbx_seq_one_letter_code
_entity_poly.pdbx_strand_id
1 'polypeptide(L)'
;MAPYDLTVAGEALTARARFPIAGLEFQRRVVLRQSALVIRETVTNVSGRDRAIGWTQHVTLGPPFLECGTTQFRASATRSKVFDTVFGADDYLEPAAEFDWPVAPARNGPTGDLRVLSTRARSSAYTAHLMDQQQSTAYFVAFAPAFELAFGYVWKPSDFPWLGVWEENRSRVNSPWNGRTLARGMEFGVSPMPETREAMVARNTLFGTPCFRRLAAGRSIEAEYCAICRRTDV
;
A
#
# COMPACT_ATOMS: atom_id res chain seq x y z
N MET A 1 18.48 -3.47 8.89
CA MET A 1 17.33 -2.54 9.09
C MET A 1 17.92 -1.23 9.61
N ALA A 2 17.54 -0.08 9.08
CA ALA A 2 18.01 1.20 9.60
C ALA A 2 17.24 1.54 10.89
N PRO A 3 17.92 1.98 11.97
CA PRO A 3 17.25 2.45 13.16
C PRO A 3 16.54 3.78 12.88
N TYR A 4 15.47 4.05 13.65
CA TYR A 4 14.81 5.34 13.66
C TYR A 4 15.18 6.11 14.92
N ASP A 5 15.58 7.37 14.75
CA ASP A 5 15.69 8.33 15.83
C ASP A 5 14.32 8.98 16.04
N LEU A 6 13.78 8.83 17.25
CA LEU A 6 12.46 9.33 17.62
C LEU A 6 12.56 10.53 18.55
N THR A 7 11.82 11.59 18.25
CA THR A 7 11.69 12.78 19.09
C THR A 7 10.24 13.18 19.25
N VAL A 8 9.85 13.58 20.46
CA VAL A 8 8.52 14.12 20.74
C VAL A 8 8.68 15.58 21.11
N ALA A 9 7.93 16.46 20.45
CA ALA A 9 7.89 17.89 20.74
C ALA A 9 6.45 18.39 20.67
N GLY A 10 5.88 18.77 21.82
CA GLY A 10 4.46 19.08 21.94
C GLY A 10 3.60 17.88 21.51
N GLU A 11 2.67 18.10 20.59
CA GLU A 11 1.76 17.07 20.06
C GLU A 11 2.34 16.28 18.87
N ALA A 12 3.59 16.53 18.51
CA ALA A 12 4.21 15.91 17.33
C ALA A 12 5.23 14.86 17.71
N LEU A 13 5.12 13.69 17.08
CA LEU A 13 6.17 12.66 17.01
C LEU A 13 6.92 12.84 15.69
N THR A 14 8.26 12.93 15.76
CA THR A 14 9.13 12.94 14.58
C THR A 14 10.03 11.71 14.60
N ALA A 15 10.05 10.98 13.49
CA ALA A 15 10.93 9.83 13.26
C ALA A 15 11.89 10.17 12.11
N ARG A 16 13.20 9.89 12.29
CA ARG A 16 14.23 10.08 11.26
C ARG A 16 15.01 8.80 11.07
N ALA A 17 15.38 8.54 9.81
CA ALA A 17 16.22 7.41 9.47
C ALA A 17 17.16 7.76 8.32
N ARG A 18 18.34 7.11 8.29
CA ARG A 18 19.28 7.16 7.18
C ARG A 18 19.34 5.80 6.51
N PHE A 19 19.35 5.80 5.19
CA PHE A 19 19.49 4.61 4.35
C PHE A 19 20.76 4.72 3.51
N PRO A 20 21.96 4.40 4.08
CA PRO A 20 23.25 4.67 3.42
C PRO A 20 23.38 3.98 2.05
N ILE A 21 22.92 2.74 1.92
CA ILE A 21 22.97 1.98 0.66
C ILE A 21 22.11 2.67 -0.42
N ALA A 22 20.95 3.19 -0.04
CA ALA A 22 20.07 3.93 -0.94
C ALA A 22 20.54 5.37 -1.19
N GLY A 23 21.40 5.92 -0.30
CA GLY A 23 21.79 7.32 -0.32
C GLY A 23 20.63 8.26 -0.02
N LEU A 24 19.73 7.86 0.91
CA LEU A 24 18.53 8.59 1.25
C LEU A 24 18.47 8.89 2.75
N GLU A 25 17.91 10.03 3.09
CA GLU A 25 17.40 10.34 4.42
C GLU A 25 15.88 10.42 4.39
N PHE A 26 15.25 9.98 5.48
CA PHE A 26 13.81 9.95 5.63
C PHE A 26 13.42 10.64 6.95
N GLN A 27 12.39 11.47 6.89
CA GLN A 27 11.76 12.04 8.06
C GLN A 27 10.25 11.86 7.97
N ARG A 28 9.63 11.45 9.07
CA ARG A 28 8.17 11.40 9.24
C ARG A 28 7.79 12.20 10.46
N ARG A 29 6.85 13.11 10.30
CA ARG A 29 6.22 13.85 11.40
C ARG A 29 4.76 13.44 11.50
N VAL A 30 4.33 13.04 12.69
CA VAL A 30 2.96 12.59 12.98
C VAL A 30 2.36 13.50 14.04
N VAL A 31 1.14 13.95 13.79
CA VAL A 31 0.34 14.76 14.74
C VAL A 31 -1.05 14.16 14.83
N LEU A 32 -1.51 13.89 16.05
CA LEU A 32 -2.89 13.49 16.28
C LEU A 32 -3.79 14.74 16.27
N ARG A 33 -4.86 14.69 15.46
CA ARG A 33 -5.90 15.71 15.36
C ARG A 33 -7.26 15.05 15.48
N GLN A 34 -7.88 15.12 16.67
CA GLN A 34 -9.14 14.43 16.94
C GLN A 34 -9.01 12.91 16.65
N SER A 35 -9.72 12.37 15.66
CA SER A 35 -9.70 10.98 15.25
C SER A 35 -8.81 10.71 14.02
N ALA A 36 -7.98 11.66 13.61
CA ALA A 36 -7.08 11.54 12.47
C ALA A 36 -5.62 11.75 12.87
N LEU A 37 -4.72 10.94 12.32
CA LEU A 37 -3.29 11.17 12.34
C LEU A 37 -2.91 11.90 11.05
N VAL A 38 -2.43 13.14 11.18
CA VAL A 38 -1.83 13.88 10.07
C VAL A 38 -0.36 13.49 10.00
N ILE A 39 0.07 12.98 8.86
CA ILE A 39 1.41 12.44 8.64
C ILE A 39 2.03 13.21 7.50
N ARG A 40 3.19 13.83 7.76
CA ARG A 40 4.03 14.46 6.74
C ARG A 40 5.36 13.73 6.66
N GLU A 41 5.74 13.38 5.45
CA GLU A 41 7.01 12.71 5.16
C GLU A 41 7.87 13.54 4.23
N THR A 42 9.17 13.48 4.46
CA THR A 42 10.20 14.05 3.60
C THR A 42 11.21 12.98 3.26
N VAL A 43 11.51 12.79 1.97
CA VAL A 43 12.60 11.94 1.49
C VAL A 43 13.64 12.84 0.83
N THR A 44 14.89 12.76 1.31
CA THR A 44 16.02 13.55 0.81
C THR A 44 17.03 12.63 0.14
N ASN A 45 17.41 12.94 -1.09
CA ASN A 45 18.53 12.27 -1.75
C ASN A 45 19.85 12.93 -1.32
N VAL A 46 20.58 12.25 -0.46
CA VAL A 46 21.90 12.71 0.03
C VAL A 46 23.07 12.14 -0.78
N SER A 47 22.78 11.44 -1.87
CA SER A 47 23.81 10.94 -2.79
C SER A 47 24.15 11.98 -3.86
N GLY A 48 25.35 11.83 -4.46
CA GLY A 48 25.82 12.71 -5.54
C GLY A 48 25.19 12.42 -6.93
N ARG A 49 24.09 11.64 -7.01
CA ARG A 49 23.45 11.24 -8.27
C ARG A 49 21.94 11.15 -8.13
N ASP A 50 21.22 11.34 -9.21
CA ASP A 50 19.77 11.16 -9.26
C ASP A 50 19.36 9.73 -8.90
N ARG A 51 18.23 9.58 -8.22
CA ARG A 51 17.68 8.29 -7.80
C ARG A 51 16.28 8.08 -8.36
N ALA A 52 16.02 6.89 -8.87
CA ALA A 52 14.67 6.36 -9.01
C ALA A 52 14.28 5.69 -7.69
N ILE A 53 13.23 6.16 -7.05
CA ILE A 53 12.77 5.66 -5.76
C ILE A 53 11.37 5.06 -5.88
N GLY A 54 11.17 3.89 -5.22
CA GLY A 54 9.88 3.31 -4.92
C GLY A 54 9.55 3.66 -3.46
N TRP A 55 8.67 4.59 -3.26
CA TRP A 55 8.25 5.07 -1.94
C TRP A 55 6.81 4.64 -1.69
N THR A 56 6.63 3.73 -0.75
CA THR A 56 5.34 3.07 -0.47
C THR A 56 5.05 3.04 1.02
N GLN A 57 3.82 3.32 1.37
CA GLN A 57 3.27 3.16 2.71
C GLN A 57 2.67 1.76 2.81
N HIS A 58 3.34 0.86 3.51
CA HIS A 58 2.94 -0.53 3.63
C HIS A 58 1.98 -0.72 4.83
N VAL A 59 0.71 -0.37 4.61
CA VAL A 59 -0.33 -0.54 5.64
C VAL A 59 -0.81 -1.98 5.62
N THR A 60 -0.67 -2.68 6.75
CA THR A 60 -1.08 -4.08 6.87
C THR A 60 -2.18 -4.23 7.91
N LEU A 61 -3.29 -4.81 7.50
CA LEU A 61 -4.42 -5.16 8.36
C LEU A 61 -4.39 -6.65 8.68
N GLY A 62 -4.73 -6.99 9.91
CA GLY A 62 -4.77 -8.37 10.42
C GLY A 62 -5.89 -8.58 11.43
N PRO A 63 -6.08 -9.81 11.91
CA PRO A 63 -7.04 -10.10 12.97
C PRO A 63 -6.71 -9.32 14.26
N PRO A 64 -7.72 -8.96 15.07
CA PRO A 64 -9.13 -9.31 14.92
C PRO A 64 -9.92 -8.41 13.96
N PHE A 65 -9.35 -7.28 13.48
CA PHE A 65 -10.01 -6.35 12.57
C PHE A 65 -10.31 -7.00 11.20
N LEU A 66 -9.37 -7.78 10.69
CA LEU A 66 -9.49 -8.45 9.38
C LEU A 66 -10.14 -9.83 9.54
N GLU A 67 -11.24 -10.05 8.82
CA GLU A 67 -11.96 -11.30 8.75
C GLU A 67 -12.34 -11.63 7.30
N CYS A 68 -12.14 -12.90 6.88
CA CYS A 68 -12.47 -13.36 5.53
C CYS A 68 -13.98 -13.20 5.23
N GLY A 69 -14.29 -12.67 4.07
CA GLY A 69 -15.67 -12.47 3.58
C GLY A 69 -16.47 -11.38 4.31
N THR A 70 -15.99 -10.86 5.44
CA THR A 70 -16.75 -9.96 6.30
C THR A 70 -16.20 -8.53 6.28
N THR A 71 -14.88 -8.37 6.45
CA THR A 71 -14.24 -7.04 6.40
C THR A 71 -14.36 -6.47 4.99
N GLN A 72 -14.91 -5.27 4.89
CA GLN A 72 -15.17 -4.61 3.62
C GLN A 72 -14.11 -3.57 3.30
N PHE A 73 -13.76 -3.45 2.01
CA PHE A 73 -12.77 -2.51 1.49
C PHE A 73 -13.38 -1.64 0.40
N ARG A 74 -13.02 -0.36 0.40
CA ARG A 74 -13.35 0.61 -0.65
C ARG A 74 -12.11 1.43 -0.96
N ALA A 75 -11.94 1.79 -2.22
CA ALA A 75 -10.86 2.65 -2.67
C ALA A 75 -11.30 3.51 -3.86
N SER A 76 -10.70 4.68 -4.03
CA SER A 76 -10.86 5.53 -5.21
C SER A 76 -9.98 5.05 -6.37
N ALA A 77 -9.94 3.73 -6.57
CA ALA A 77 -9.16 3.07 -7.60
C ALA A 77 -9.93 2.98 -8.91
N THR A 78 -9.22 2.97 -10.03
CA THR A 78 -9.75 2.88 -11.39
C THR A 78 -9.20 1.65 -12.10
N ARG A 79 -8.28 1.85 -13.06
CA ARG A 79 -7.62 0.76 -13.79
C ARG A 79 -6.68 -0.02 -12.87
N SER A 80 -6.66 -1.31 -13.07
CA SER A 80 -6.00 -2.24 -12.16
C SER A 80 -5.27 -3.33 -12.95
N LYS A 81 -4.25 -3.93 -12.32
CA LYS A 81 -3.50 -5.04 -12.90
C LYS A 81 -3.14 -6.05 -11.81
N VAL A 82 -3.32 -7.34 -12.11
CA VAL A 82 -2.78 -8.42 -11.30
C VAL A 82 -1.26 -8.46 -11.49
N PHE A 83 -0.50 -8.80 -10.46
CA PHE A 83 0.95 -8.96 -10.57
C PHE A 83 1.32 -9.95 -11.69
N ASP A 84 2.45 -9.68 -12.36
CA ASP A 84 2.80 -10.39 -13.61
C ASP A 84 3.13 -11.87 -13.41
N THR A 85 3.46 -12.29 -12.19
CA THR A 85 3.79 -13.68 -11.85
C THR A 85 3.05 -14.15 -10.62
N VAL A 86 3.00 -15.46 -10.40
CA VAL A 86 2.43 -16.04 -9.19
C VAL A 86 3.46 -16.11 -8.08
N PHE A 87 3.04 -15.86 -6.84
CA PHE A 87 3.87 -16.06 -5.64
C PHE A 87 3.87 -17.53 -5.18
N GLY A 88 2.81 -18.28 -5.51
CA GLY A 88 2.67 -19.66 -5.11
C GLY A 88 1.41 -20.35 -5.62
N ALA A 89 1.18 -21.58 -5.16
CA ALA A 89 0.07 -22.42 -5.62
C ALA A 89 -1.31 -21.85 -5.21
N ASP A 90 -1.36 -21.10 -4.13
CA ASP A 90 -2.60 -20.51 -3.59
C ASP A 90 -2.96 -19.16 -4.25
N ASP A 91 -2.18 -18.69 -5.24
CA ASP A 91 -2.51 -17.51 -6.02
C ASP A 91 -3.71 -17.81 -6.92
N TYR A 92 -4.78 -17.04 -6.74
CA TYR A 92 -6.05 -17.35 -7.40
C TYR A 92 -6.44 -16.38 -8.52
N LEU A 93 -5.76 -15.24 -8.63
CA LEU A 93 -6.01 -14.26 -9.70
C LEU A 93 -5.19 -14.59 -10.96
N GLU A 94 -5.72 -14.20 -12.12
CA GLU A 94 -5.04 -14.41 -13.41
C GLU A 94 -3.83 -13.47 -13.53
N PRO A 95 -2.59 -13.99 -13.63
CA PRO A 95 -1.39 -13.18 -13.71
C PRO A 95 -1.41 -12.21 -14.89
N ALA A 96 -0.88 -11.01 -14.68
CA ALA A 96 -0.80 -9.93 -15.66
C ALA A 96 -2.13 -9.39 -16.19
N ALA A 97 -3.27 -9.94 -15.77
CA ALA A 97 -4.58 -9.49 -16.22
C ALA A 97 -4.85 -8.03 -15.82
N GLU A 98 -5.35 -7.25 -16.76
CA GLU A 98 -5.85 -5.89 -16.53
C GLU A 98 -7.37 -5.93 -16.29
N PHE A 99 -7.85 -5.06 -15.41
CA PHE A 99 -9.26 -4.98 -15.05
C PHE A 99 -9.59 -3.60 -14.45
N ASP A 100 -10.87 -3.34 -14.28
CA ASP A 100 -11.34 -2.17 -13.52
C ASP A 100 -11.66 -2.59 -12.08
N TRP A 101 -11.25 -1.77 -11.11
CA TRP A 101 -11.61 -1.97 -9.71
C TRP A 101 -13.13 -2.12 -9.55
N PRO A 102 -13.64 -3.06 -8.75
CA PRO A 102 -12.94 -3.93 -7.81
C PRO A 102 -12.87 -5.42 -8.20
N VAL A 103 -13.26 -5.80 -9.43
CA VAL A 103 -13.50 -7.21 -9.79
C VAL A 103 -12.38 -7.73 -10.67
N ALA A 104 -11.51 -8.56 -10.10
CA ALA A 104 -10.33 -9.11 -10.76
C ALA A 104 -10.63 -10.48 -11.42
N PRO A 105 -10.06 -10.76 -12.63
CA PRO A 105 -10.13 -12.09 -13.24
C PRO A 105 -9.43 -13.13 -12.38
N ALA A 106 -10.02 -14.32 -12.22
CA ALA A 106 -9.42 -15.44 -11.51
C ALA A 106 -8.94 -16.52 -12.48
N ARG A 107 -7.89 -17.25 -12.12
CA ARG A 107 -7.33 -18.34 -12.92
C ARG A 107 -8.30 -19.49 -13.14
N ASN A 108 -9.09 -19.81 -12.09
CA ASN A 108 -10.07 -20.87 -12.12
C ASN A 108 -11.29 -20.44 -11.32
N GLY A 109 -12.46 -20.51 -11.92
CA GLY A 109 -13.74 -20.19 -11.26
C GLY A 109 -14.15 -18.72 -11.36
N PRO A 110 -15.02 -18.28 -10.47
CA PRO A 110 -15.55 -16.91 -10.49
C PRO A 110 -14.48 -15.87 -10.19
N THR A 111 -14.71 -14.65 -10.68
CA THR A 111 -13.84 -13.49 -10.43
C THR A 111 -13.61 -13.23 -8.94
N GLY A 112 -12.47 -12.62 -8.61
CA GLY A 112 -12.17 -12.16 -7.27
C GLY A 112 -12.74 -10.77 -7.01
N ASP A 113 -13.60 -10.64 -5.99
CA ASP A 113 -14.08 -9.32 -5.53
C ASP A 113 -13.11 -8.79 -4.47
N LEU A 114 -12.33 -7.77 -4.82
CA LEU A 114 -11.31 -7.20 -3.94
C LEU A 114 -11.90 -6.31 -2.83
N ARG A 115 -13.23 -6.13 -2.81
CA ARG A 115 -13.90 -5.42 -1.71
C ARG A 115 -14.01 -6.25 -0.44
N VAL A 116 -13.68 -7.52 -0.49
CA VAL A 116 -13.61 -8.42 0.67
C VAL A 116 -12.35 -9.28 0.59
N LEU A 117 -11.90 -9.79 1.73
CA LEU A 117 -10.85 -10.81 1.74
C LEU A 117 -11.46 -12.14 1.30
N SER A 118 -10.75 -12.88 0.47
CA SER A 118 -11.21 -14.17 -0.04
C SER A 118 -11.65 -15.14 1.08
N THR A 119 -12.76 -15.84 0.85
CA THR A 119 -13.27 -16.90 1.75
C THR A 119 -12.65 -18.27 1.48
N ARG A 120 -11.70 -18.37 0.55
CA ARG A 120 -10.95 -19.61 0.31
C ARG A 120 -10.23 -20.04 1.57
N ALA A 121 -10.06 -21.34 1.78
CA ALA A 121 -9.31 -21.86 2.92
C ALA A 121 -7.86 -21.33 2.96
N ARG A 122 -7.29 -21.14 1.76
CA ARG A 122 -5.98 -20.52 1.53
C ARG A 122 -6.04 -19.68 0.26
N SER A 123 -5.42 -18.51 0.28
CA SER A 123 -5.29 -17.66 -0.92
C SER A 123 -4.13 -16.69 -0.78
N SER A 124 -3.55 -16.34 -1.90
CA SER A 124 -2.64 -15.21 -2.05
C SER A 124 -2.92 -14.45 -3.33
N ALA A 125 -2.61 -13.18 -3.33
CA ALA A 125 -2.70 -12.32 -4.52
C ALA A 125 -1.93 -11.02 -4.30
N TYR A 126 -1.54 -10.40 -5.40
CA TYR A 126 -1.16 -9.00 -5.42
C TYR A 126 -1.76 -8.31 -6.64
N THR A 127 -2.35 -7.16 -6.42
CA THR A 127 -2.92 -6.31 -7.48
C THR A 127 -2.48 -4.87 -7.30
N ALA A 128 -2.21 -4.20 -8.40
CA ALA A 128 -1.91 -2.77 -8.43
C ALA A 128 -3.08 -2.00 -9.04
N HIS A 129 -3.39 -0.85 -8.45
CA HIS A 129 -4.52 -0.03 -8.81
C HIS A 129 -4.06 1.41 -9.01
N LEU A 130 -4.40 1.99 -10.17
CA LEU A 130 -4.25 3.42 -10.40
C LEU A 130 -5.36 4.16 -9.65
N MET A 131 -4.98 5.11 -8.81
CA MET A 131 -5.94 5.99 -8.15
C MET A 131 -6.55 6.96 -9.17
N ASP A 132 -7.78 7.37 -8.94
CA ASP A 132 -8.46 8.35 -9.79
C ASP A 132 -7.69 9.69 -9.78
N GLN A 133 -7.03 9.99 -10.89
CA GLN A 133 -6.21 11.21 -11.05
C GLN A 133 -7.06 12.47 -11.29
N GLN A 134 -8.36 12.33 -11.50
CA GLN A 134 -9.29 13.46 -11.66
C GLN A 134 -9.79 13.97 -10.31
N GLN A 135 -9.66 13.16 -9.25
CA GLN A 135 -10.02 13.56 -7.90
C GLN A 135 -8.86 14.30 -7.23
N SER A 136 -9.18 15.26 -6.39
CA SER A 136 -8.18 15.95 -5.55
C SER A 136 -7.65 15.05 -4.42
N THR A 137 -8.37 13.97 -4.11
CA THR A 137 -8.15 13.10 -2.97
C THR A 137 -8.30 11.64 -3.36
N ALA A 138 -7.27 10.85 -3.05
CA ALA A 138 -7.30 9.40 -3.11
C ALA A 138 -7.54 8.83 -1.70
N TYR A 139 -8.15 7.66 -1.62
CA TYR A 139 -8.37 6.97 -0.35
C TYR A 139 -8.45 5.46 -0.50
N PHE A 140 -8.24 4.77 0.60
CA PHE A 140 -8.84 3.48 0.88
C PHE A 140 -9.50 3.50 2.27
N VAL A 141 -10.56 2.73 2.43
CA VAL A 141 -11.23 2.49 3.71
C VAL A 141 -11.47 1.00 3.87
N ALA A 142 -11.16 0.48 5.05
CA ALA A 142 -11.53 -0.84 5.51
C ALA A 142 -12.56 -0.70 6.64
N PHE A 143 -13.64 -1.48 6.58
CA PHE A 143 -14.69 -1.52 7.58
C PHE A 143 -14.82 -2.93 8.17
N ALA A 144 -14.72 -3.03 9.49
CA ALA A 144 -14.91 -4.26 10.24
C ALA A 144 -16.27 -4.24 10.95
N PRO A 145 -17.31 -4.91 10.40
CA PRO A 145 -18.68 -4.85 10.94
C PRO A 145 -18.77 -5.30 12.41
N ALA A 146 -18.03 -6.33 12.78
CA ALA A 146 -18.04 -6.87 14.16
C ALA A 146 -17.58 -5.86 15.23
N PHE A 147 -16.86 -4.82 14.83
CA PHE A 147 -16.36 -3.75 15.71
C PHE A 147 -17.00 -2.40 15.43
N GLU A 148 -17.90 -2.30 14.44
CA GLU A 148 -18.44 -1.03 13.94
C GLU A 148 -17.33 -0.01 13.69
N LEU A 149 -16.20 -0.47 13.16
CA LEU A 149 -14.98 0.32 13.06
C LEU A 149 -14.55 0.47 11.59
N ALA A 150 -14.42 1.71 11.16
CA ALA A 150 -13.79 2.08 9.90
C ALA A 150 -12.36 2.58 10.15
N PHE A 151 -11.43 2.08 9.33
CA PHE A 151 -10.04 2.51 9.31
C PHE A 151 -9.61 2.76 7.87
N GLY A 152 -8.86 3.82 7.62
CA GLY A 152 -8.40 4.12 6.28
C GLY A 152 -7.38 5.22 6.20
N TYR A 153 -6.95 5.48 4.97
CA TYR A 153 -6.02 6.55 4.64
C TYR A 153 -6.57 7.42 3.53
N VAL A 154 -6.17 8.69 3.58
CA VAL A 154 -6.53 9.73 2.61
C VAL A 154 -5.26 10.48 2.23
N TRP A 155 -5.02 10.67 0.92
CA TRP A 155 -3.82 11.33 0.37
C TRP A 155 -4.10 12.03 -0.94
N LYS A 156 -3.12 12.75 -1.48
CA LYS A 156 -3.19 13.33 -2.83
C LYS A 156 -2.74 12.28 -3.86
N PRO A 157 -3.54 11.95 -4.89
CA PRO A 157 -3.13 10.98 -5.91
C PRO A 157 -1.87 11.45 -6.69
N SER A 158 -1.60 12.75 -6.77
CA SER A 158 -0.35 13.30 -7.33
C SER A 158 0.90 12.92 -6.52
N ASP A 159 0.75 12.68 -5.21
CA ASP A 159 1.86 12.26 -4.35
C ASP A 159 2.07 10.75 -4.43
N PHE A 160 0.99 9.99 -4.35
CA PHE A 160 0.99 8.53 -4.43
C PHE A 160 -0.09 8.05 -5.40
N PRO A 161 0.24 7.86 -6.70
CA PRO A 161 -0.73 7.50 -7.72
C PRO A 161 -1.20 6.04 -7.66
N TRP A 162 -0.54 5.20 -6.86
CA TRP A 162 -0.78 3.77 -6.83
C TRP A 162 -1.29 3.28 -5.48
N LEU A 163 -2.14 2.26 -5.53
CA LEU A 163 -2.51 1.43 -4.39
C LEU A 163 -2.20 -0.03 -4.75
N GLY A 164 -1.29 -0.66 -4.03
CA GLY A 164 -1.10 -2.10 -4.05
C GLY A 164 -2.05 -2.77 -3.06
N VAL A 165 -2.68 -3.86 -3.47
CA VAL A 165 -3.46 -4.71 -2.57
C VAL A 165 -2.81 -6.09 -2.52
N TRP A 166 -2.20 -6.39 -1.37
CA TRP A 166 -1.62 -7.69 -1.08
C TRP A 166 -2.57 -8.51 -0.22
N GLU A 167 -2.76 -9.76 -0.60
CA GLU A 167 -3.54 -10.72 0.16
C GLU A 167 -2.67 -11.89 0.60
N GLU A 168 -2.71 -12.23 1.90
CA GLU A 168 -2.10 -13.40 2.48
C GLU A 168 -3.11 -14.07 3.41
N ASN A 169 -3.68 -15.19 2.95
CA ASN A 169 -4.58 -16.02 3.73
C ASN A 169 -3.97 -17.42 3.88
N ARG A 170 -3.09 -17.58 4.86
CA ARG A 170 -2.46 -18.87 5.25
C ARG A 170 -1.71 -19.56 4.11
N SER A 171 -1.34 -18.86 3.04
CA SER A 171 -0.71 -19.42 1.84
C SER A 171 0.75 -19.79 2.07
N ARG A 172 1.49 -18.98 2.83
CA ARG A 172 2.91 -19.17 3.09
C ARG A 172 3.13 -20.13 4.26
N VAL A 173 3.63 -21.34 3.97
CA VAL A 173 3.85 -22.38 4.98
C VAL A 173 5.23 -22.36 5.63
N ASN A 174 6.20 -21.68 5.02
CA ASN A 174 7.55 -21.54 5.56
C ASN A 174 7.61 -20.57 6.75
N SER A 175 8.65 -20.67 7.58
CA SER A 175 8.92 -19.70 8.64
C SER A 175 9.17 -18.29 8.05
N PRO A 176 8.70 -17.22 8.71
CA PRO A 176 7.97 -17.16 9.98
C PRO A 176 6.43 -17.32 9.85
N TRP A 177 5.92 -17.50 8.66
CA TRP A 177 4.49 -17.50 8.32
C TRP A 177 3.74 -18.73 8.84
N ASN A 178 4.34 -19.93 8.67
CA ASN A 178 3.88 -21.22 9.16
C ASN A 178 2.41 -21.55 8.84
N GLY A 179 1.87 -21.04 7.72
CA GLY A 179 0.48 -21.27 7.32
C GLY A 179 -0.57 -20.64 8.25
N ARG A 180 -0.20 -19.65 9.08
CA ARG A 180 -1.08 -19.05 10.10
C ARG A 180 -1.44 -17.59 9.80
N THR A 181 -0.69 -16.93 8.93
CA THR A 181 -0.86 -15.51 8.67
C THR A 181 -2.15 -15.25 7.92
N LEU A 182 -2.93 -14.33 8.44
CA LEU A 182 -4.03 -13.68 7.76
C LEU A 182 -3.74 -12.19 7.73
N ALA A 183 -3.51 -11.65 6.53
CA ALA A 183 -3.15 -10.26 6.37
C ALA A 183 -3.67 -9.70 5.04
N ARG A 184 -3.96 -8.40 5.03
CA ARG A 184 -4.19 -7.63 3.82
C ARG A 184 -3.36 -6.37 3.86
N GLY A 185 -2.45 -6.23 2.87
CA GLY A 185 -1.72 -5.00 2.62
C GLY A 185 -2.57 -4.05 1.77
N MET A 186 -2.61 -2.80 2.19
CA MET A 186 -3.18 -1.67 1.45
C MET A 186 -2.05 -0.67 1.26
N GLU A 187 -1.30 -0.84 0.17
CA GLU A 187 0.04 -0.28 0.01
C GLU A 187 0.02 0.90 -0.96
N PHE A 188 -0.25 2.11 -0.49
CA PHE A 188 -0.25 3.27 -1.39
C PHE A 188 1.15 3.87 -1.55
N GLY A 189 1.49 4.25 -2.79
CA GLY A 189 2.86 4.69 -3.07
C GLY A 189 3.08 5.22 -4.47
N VAL A 190 4.36 5.43 -4.79
CA VAL A 190 4.83 5.87 -6.11
C VAL A 190 5.15 4.69 -7.05
N SER A 191 5.17 3.45 -6.52
CA SER A 191 5.43 2.24 -7.30
C SER A 191 4.24 1.28 -7.21
N PRO A 192 3.77 0.70 -8.34
CA PRO A 192 2.60 -0.15 -8.36
C PRO A 192 2.87 -1.60 -7.91
N MET A 193 4.11 -2.10 -8.08
CA MET A 193 4.39 -3.53 -7.99
C MET A 193 5.46 -3.84 -6.94
N PRO A 194 5.40 -5.01 -6.25
CA PRO A 194 6.39 -5.47 -5.29
C PRO A 194 7.59 -6.10 -6.02
N GLU A 195 8.32 -5.30 -6.78
CA GLU A 195 9.40 -5.75 -7.64
C GLU A 195 10.74 -5.12 -7.28
N THR A 196 11.83 -5.63 -7.84
CA THR A 196 13.15 -5.04 -7.62
C THR A 196 13.22 -3.64 -8.22
N ARG A 197 14.21 -2.84 -7.76
CA ARG A 197 14.42 -1.50 -8.29
C ARG A 197 14.71 -1.52 -9.80
N GLU A 198 15.44 -2.52 -10.28
CA GLU A 198 15.76 -2.72 -11.69
C GLU A 198 14.48 -2.97 -12.51
N ALA A 199 13.62 -3.86 -12.03
CA ALA A 199 12.34 -4.17 -12.69
C ALA A 199 11.39 -2.95 -12.68
N MET A 200 11.31 -2.23 -11.55
CA MET A 200 10.55 -0.99 -11.43
C MET A 200 10.99 0.07 -12.44
N VAL A 201 12.30 0.27 -12.61
CA VAL A 201 12.86 1.21 -13.59
C VAL A 201 12.63 0.74 -15.02
N ALA A 202 12.77 -0.56 -15.28
CA ALA A 202 12.51 -1.15 -16.59
C ALA A 202 11.03 -1.05 -16.99
N ARG A 203 10.11 -1.23 -16.03
CA ARG A 203 8.66 -1.04 -16.25
C ARG A 203 8.34 0.40 -16.64
N ASN A 204 9.02 1.36 -16.07
CA ASN A 204 8.92 2.80 -16.34
C ASN A 204 7.52 3.38 -16.11
N THR A 205 6.51 2.92 -16.86
CA THR A 205 5.11 3.36 -16.74
C THR A 205 4.14 2.19 -16.73
N LEU A 206 3.00 2.36 -16.05
CA LEU A 206 1.84 1.49 -16.15
C LEU A 206 0.61 2.38 -16.33
N PHE A 207 -0.26 2.07 -17.29
CA PHE A 207 -1.42 2.90 -17.65
C PHE A 207 -1.08 4.37 -17.96
N GLY A 208 0.12 4.63 -18.49
CA GLY A 208 0.62 5.99 -18.74
C GLY A 208 1.12 6.75 -17.51
N THR A 209 1.05 6.15 -16.32
CA THR A 209 1.51 6.75 -15.05
C THR A 209 2.87 6.18 -14.66
N PRO A 210 3.83 7.02 -14.19
CA PRO A 210 5.15 6.56 -13.77
C PRO A 210 5.07 5.50 -12.65
N CYS A 211 5.97 4.50 -12.71
CA CYS A 211 6.10 3.44 -11.71
C CYS A 211 7.12 3.75 -10.61
N PHE A 212 7.71 4.92 -10.64
CA PHE A 212 8.66 5.42 -9.63
C PHE A 212 8.75 6.94 -9.68
N ARG A 213 9.34 7.52 -8.64
CA ARG A 213 9.65 8.96 -8.62
C ARG A 213 11.15 9.18 -8.83
N ARG A 214 11.51 10.12 -9.70
CA ARG A 214 12.88 10.61 -9.82
C ARG A 214 13.14 11.65 -8.74
N LEU A 215 14.23 11.48 -8.00
CA LEU A 215 14.68 12.41 -6.97
C LEU A 215 16.11 12.83 -7.30
N ALA A 216 16.26 14.07 -7.72
CA ALA A 216 17.57 14.62 -8.11
C ALA A 216 18.54 14.67 -6.93
N ALA A 217 19.84 14.64 -7.23
CA ALA A 217 20.91 14.75 -6.24
C ALA A 217 20.73 15.99 -5.35
N GLY A 218 20.85 15.84 -4.05
CA GLY A 218 20.70 16.91 -3.06
C GLY A 218 19.28 17.49 -2.92
N ARG A 219 18.26 16.90 -3.55
CA ARG A 219 16.88 17.37 -3.46
C ARG A 219 16.05 16.55 -2.51
N SER A 220 14.97 17.18 -2.03
CA SER A 220 13.95 16.55 -1.19
C SER A 220 12.60 16.59 -1.87
N ILE A 221 11.76 15.62 -1.55
CA ILE A 221 10.33 15.60 -1.87
C ILE A 221 9.54 15.38 -0.60
N GLU A 222 8.33 15.93 -0.56
CA GLU A 222 7.42 15.82 0.58
C GLU A 222 6.08 15.23 0.14
N ALA A 223 5.43 14.54 1.06
CA ALA A 223 4.03 14.13 0.95
C ALA A 223 3.34 14.28 2.29
N GLU A 224 2.04 14.62 2.25
CA GLU A 224 1.19 14.68 3.42
C GLU A 224 -0.06 13.82 3.19
N TYR A 225 -0.41 13.04 4.19
CA TYR A 225 -1.57 12.16 4.18
C TYR A 225 -2.14 11.98 5.59
N CYS A 226 -3.37 11.47 5.68
CA CYS A 226 -4.04 11.24 6.94
C CYS A 226 -4.41 9.77 7.11
N ALA A 227 -4.21 9.24 8.32
CA ALA A 227 -4.84 8.00 8.77
C ALA A 227 -6.05 8.34 9.62
N ILE A 228 -7.17 7.66 9.40
CA ILE A 228 -8.44 7.90 10.08
C ILE A 228 -8.92 6.58 10.69
N CYS A 229 -9.33 6.63 11.96
CA CYS A 229 -9.97 5.52 12.64
C CYS A 229 -11.23 6.04 13.32
N ARG A 230 -12.40 5.48 12.99
CA ARG A 230 -13.68 5.98 13.49
C ARG A 230 -14.68 4.85 13.68
N ARG A 231 -15.44 4.89 14.77
CA ARG A 231 -16.68 4.12 14.87
C ARG A 231 -17.72 4.69 13.92
N THR A 232 -18.45 3.80 13.27
CA THR A 232 -19.55 4.14 12.38
C THR A 232 -20.80 3.51 12.95
N ASP A 233 -21.81 4.33 13.22
CA ASP A 233 -23.16 3.83 13.47
C ASP A 233 -23.68 3.27 12.13
N VAL A 234 -23.99 1.98 12.07
CA VAL A 234 -24.57 1.31 10.90
C VAL A 234 -26.08 1.32 11.02
#